data_1afaa0b0cedcba43ff68f3ee6ac1165f
#
_entry.id   1afaa0b0cedcba43ff68f3ee6ac1165f
#
_cell.length_a   1.000
_cell.length_b   1.000
_cell.length_c   1.000
_cell.angle_alpha   90.00
_cell.angle_beta   90.00
_cell.angle_gamma   90.00
#
_symmetry.space_group_name_H-M   'P 1'
#
loop_
_entity.id
_entity.type
_entity.pdbx_description
1 polymer ?
#
loop_
_entity_poly.entity_id
_entity_poly.type
_entity_poly.pdbx_seq_one_letter_code
_entity_poly.pdbx_strand_id
1 'polypeptide(L)'
;MAIVAAYGLILPQTVLDIFPKGCINVHASLLPRWRGAAPIQRAIEAGDKKSGISIMQMAAALDAGDILSQEEAVITPEMTGGDLHDELSAVGADLLVRTLRQLDNIVPTKQDESLVTYAEKLDKAECRLDFAGNTNALADKIRAFSPYPATYFTYKGERFKVYRAQICDGQGAPGEIIEGEKALTIAGCEGKALCIERLQREGKQPMETAELLKGFRFEKGVIL
;
A
#
# COMPACT_ATOMS: atom_id res chain seq x y z
N MET A 1 6.86 30.54 -1.10
CA MET A 1 6.42 29.23 -0.62
C MET A 1 6.31 28.25 -1.78
N ALA A 2 6.74 27.02 -1.61
CA ALA A 2 6.49 25.94 -2.56
C ALA A 2 5.55 24.89 -1.96
N ILE A 3 4.75 24.27 -2.81
CA ILE A 3 3.95 23.09 -2.44
C ILE A 3 4.55 21.88 -3.13
N VAL A 4 4.77 20.84 -2.36
CA VAL A 4 5.37 19.58 -2.80
C VAL A 4 4.37 18.45 -2.57
N ALA A 5 4.17 17.61 -3.56
CA ALA A 5 3.37 16.40 -3.46
C ALA A 5 4.01 15.31 -4.31
N ALA A 6 4.11 14.11 -3.79
CA ALA A 6 4.64 12.93 -4.48
C ALA A 6 6.02 13.16 -5.17
N TYR A 7 6.87 13.98 -4.57
CA TYR A 7 8.22 14.23 -5.08
C TYR A 7 9.19 13.19 -4.51
N GLY A 8 9.63 12.29 -5.34
CA GLY A 8 10.39 11.11 -4.92
C GLY A 8 11.86 11.32 -4.53
N LEU A 9 12.30 12.57 -4.28
CA LEU A 9 13.66 12.91 -3.91
C LEU A 9 13.69 13.83 -2.69
N ILE A 10 14.76 13.74 -1.89
CA ILE A 10 14.99 14.67 -0.79
C ILE A 10 15.42 16.01 -1.37
N LEU A 11 14.75 17.09 -0.98
CA LEU A 11 15.13 18.46 -1.33
C LEU A 11 16.28 18.90 -0.42
N PRO A 12 17.42 19.32 -0.98
CA PRO A 12 18.52 19.84 -0.18
C PRO A 12 18.14 21.17 0.49
N GLN A 13 18.79 21.50 1.62
CA GLN A 13 18.52 22.74 2.39
C GLN A 13 18.58 23.98 1.50
N THR A 14 19.53 24.03 0.58
CA THR A 14 19.68 25.16 -0.37
C THR A 14 18.45 25.43 -1.23
N VAL A 15 17.66 24.37 -1.54
CA VAL A 15 16.40 24.51 -2.27
C VAL A 15 15.26 24.95 -1.33
N LEU A 16 15.23 24.40 -0.12
CA LEU A 16 14.23 24.79 0.89
C LEU A 16 14.34 26.28 1.24
N ASP A 17 15.56 26.80 1.31
CA ASP A 17 15.86 28.20 1.68
C ASP A 17 15.49 29.21 0.58
N ILE A 18 15.27 28.78 -0.66
CA ILE A 18 14.83 29.68 -1.75
C ILE A 18 13.47 30.32 -1.48
N PHE A 19 12.61 29.63 -0.74
CA PHE A 19 11.23 30.04 -0.53
C PHE A 19 11.04 30.75 0.82
N PRO A 20 10.74 32.05 0.86
CA PRO A 20 10.65 32.82 2.12
C PRO A 20 9.61 32.27 3.13
N LYS A 21 8.56 31.61 2.67
CA LYS A 21 7.57 30.91 3.51
C LYS A 21 7.83 29.38 3.56
N GLY A 22 9.03 28.93 3.16
CA GLY A 22 9.42 27.54 3.16
C GLY A 22 8.70 26.67 2.11
N CYS A 23 8.84 25.36 2.27
CA CYS A 23 8.20 24.35 1.44
C CYS A 23 7.21 23.54 2.29
N ILE A 24 6.02 23.32 1.76
CA ILE A 24 4.97 22.53 2.41
C ILE A 24 4.80 21.23 1.62
N ASN A 25 4.79 20.09 2.31
CA ASN A 25 4.55 18.78 1.71
C ASN A 25 3.17 18.24 2.11
N VAL A 26 2.52 17.58 1.12
CA VAL A 26 1.32 16.76 1.34
C VAL A 26 1.78 15.32 1.48
N HIS A 27 1.77 14.80 2.70
CA HIS A 27 2.25 13.46 3.01
C HIS A 27 1.08 12.50 3.29
N ALA A 28 1.10 11.33 2.64
CA ALA A 28 -0.01 10.38 2.66
C ALA A 28 0.03 9.44 3.88
N SER A 29 0.22 10.00 5.07
CA SER A 29 0.07 9.30 6.35
C SER A 29 -0.27 10.27 7.49
N LEU A 30 -0.65 9.73 8.62
CA LEU A 30 -0.74 10.46 9.90
C LEU A 30 0.65 10.46 10.56
N LEU A 31 1.48 11.45 10.20
CA LEU A 31 2.79 11.61 10.81
C LEU A 31 2.69 11.75 12.36
N PRO A 32 3.65 11.19 13.10
CA PRO A 32 4.97 10.71 12.69
C PRO A 32 5.01 9.26 12.17
N ARG A 33 3.86 8.57 12.07
CA ARG A 33 3.82 7.23 11.51
C ARG A 33 3.99 7.25 9.99
N TRP A 34 4.80 6.33 9.48
CA TRP A 34 5.03 6.12 8.05
C TRP A 34 5.73 7.29 7.33
N ARG A 35 6.81 7.85 7.90
CA ARG A 35 7.74 8.70 7.15
C ARG A 35 8.34 7.91 6.00
N GLY A 36 8.43 8.48 4.79
CA GLY A 36 9.12 7.86 3.65
C GLY A 36 8.27 7.65 2.41
N ALA A 37 8.69 6.69 1.56
CA ALA A 37 8.29 6.63 0.15
C ALA A 37 6.97 5.90 -0.13
N ALA A 38 6.50 5.01 0.74
CA ALA A 38 5.35 4.15 0.46
C ALA A 38 4.34 4.06 1.63
N PRO A 39 3.93 5.21 2.23
CA PRO A 39 3.09 5.21 3.44
C PRO A 39 1.74 4.51 3.24
N ILE A 40 1.13 4.65 2.06
CA ILE A 40 -0.16 4.04 1.72
C ILE A 40 -0.09 2.52 1.79
N GLN A 41 0.89 1.93 1.08
CA GLN A 41 1.06 0.49 1.02
C GLN A 41 1.46 -0.08 2.37
N ARG A 42 2.39 0.57 3.07
CA ARG A 42 2.85 0.09 4.39
C ARG A 42 1.77 0.14 5.46
N ALA A 43 0.89 1.14 5.43
CA ALA A 43 -0.25 1.21 6.34
C ALA A 43 -1.21 0.02 6.15
N ILE A 44 -1.56 -0.30 4.89
CA ILE A 44 -2.44 -1.43 4.59
C ILE A 44 -1.75 -2.77 4.90
N GLU A 45 -0.49 -2.93 4.48
CA GLU A 45 0.30 -4.16 4.72
C GLU A 45 0.46 -4.46 6.21
N ALA A 46 0.60 -3.43 7.05
CA ALA A 46 0.66 -3.55 8.50
C ALA A 46 -0.70 -3.83 9.17
N GLY A 47 -1.79 -3.82 8.41
CA GLY A 47 -3.14 -4.02 8.93
C GLY A 47 -3.71 -2.83 9.71
N ASP A 48 -3.17 -1.63 9.49
CA ASP A 48 -3.69 -0.39 10.10
C ASP A 48 -5.18 -0.20 9.73
N LYS A 49 -5.95 0.32 10.68
CA LYS A 49 -7.38 0.60 10.48
C LYS A 49 -7.64 2.05 10.07
N LYS A 50 -6.62 2.88 10.18
CA LYS A 50 -6.65 4.29 9.82
C LYS A 50 -5.35 4.69 9.15
N SER A 51 -5.45 5.60 8.20
CA SER A 51 -4.37 6.39 7.64
C SER A 51 -4.83 7.84 7.57
N GLY A 52 -4.27 8.64 6.71
CA GLY A 52 -4.69 10.02 6.52
C GLY A 52 -3.69 10.83 5.72
N ILE A 53 -3.88 12.14 5.78
CA ILE A 53 -2.97 13.12 5.19
C ILE A 53 -2.39 13.98 6.29
N SER A 54 -1.10 14.27 6.19
CA SER A 54 -0.42 15.31 6.96
C SER A 54 0.06 16.41 6.01
N ILE A 55 -0.37 17.64 6.25
CA ILE A 55 0.25 18.84 5.66
C ILE A 55 1.35 19.27 6.61
N MET A 56 2.59 19.27 6.12
CA MET A 56 3.76 19.52 6.96
C MET A 56 4.72 20.52 6.35
N GLN A 57 5.44 21.25 7.17
CA GLN A 57 6.58 22.05 6.78
C GLN A 57 7.74 21.11 6.42
N MET A 58 8.37 21.29 5.27
CA MET A 58 9.52 20.46 4.92
C MET A 58 10.78 20.85 5.69
N ALA A 59 11.56 19.87 6.05
CA ALA A 59 12.87 19.97 6.67
C ALA A 59 13.90 19.13 5.90
N ALA A 60 15.19 19.28 6.22
CA ALA A 60 16.24 18.50 5.56
C ALA A 60 16.16 16.99 5.85
N ALA A 61 15.61 16.62 7.01
CA ALA A 61 15.39 15.23 7.37
C ALA A 61 14.08 14.70 6.75
N LEU A 62 14.08 13.42 6.39
CA LEU A 62 12.96 12.76 5.71
C LEU A 62 11.66 12.86 6.50
N ASP A 63 10.70 13.60 5.98
CA ASP A 63 9.36 13.81 6.51
C ASP A 63 9.30 14.13 8.02
N ALA A 64 10.34 14.81 8.54
CA ALA A 64 10.51 15.12 9.96
C ALA A 64 10.09 16.55 10.35
N GLY A 65 9.63 17.35 9.40
CA GLY A 65 9.22 18.73 9.68
C GLY A 65 7.91 18.82 10.46
N ASP A 66 7.62 20.01 10.97
CA ASP A 66 6.47 20.26 11.82
C ASP A 66 5.14 20.11 11.06
N ILE A 67 4.16 19.52 11.72
CA ILE A 67 2.81 19.27 11.17
C ILE A 67 2.00 20.57 11.25
N LEU A 68 1.40 20.96 10.12
CA LEU A 68 0.51 22.11 10.02
C LEU A 68 -0.96 21.72 10.21
N SER A 69 -1.36 20.58 9.63
CA SER A 69 -2.70 20.00 9.80
C SER A 69 -2.70 18.54 9.44
N GLN A 70 -3.68 17.80 9.94
CA GLN A 70 -3.90 16.38 9.62
C GLN A 70 -5.38 16.09 9.42
N GLU A 71 -5.67 15.10 8.59
CA GLU A 71 -7.01 14.55 8.43
C GLU A 71 -6.95 13.04 8.32
N GLU A 72 -7.78 12.35 9.12
CA GLU A 72 -7.84 10.88 9.15
C GLU A 72 -8.69 10.34 7.99
N ALA A 73 -8.29 9.18 7.49
CA ALA A 73 -9.07 8.33 6.58
C ALA A 73 -9.14 6.90 7.14
N VAL A 74 -10.30 6.26 7.00
CA VAL A 74 -10.51 4.88 7.48
C VAL A 74 -10.02 3.90 6.42
N ILE A 75 -9.27 2.88 6.82
CA ILE A 75 -8.89 1.76 5.96
C ILE A 75 -9.88 0.62 6.17
N THR A 76 -10.76 0.38 5.19
CA THR A 76 -11.67 -0.76 5.24
C THR A 76 -10.97 -2.08 4.89
N PRO A 77 -11.51 -3.24 5.29
CA PRO A 77 -10.92 -4.54 4.97
C PRO A 77 -10.79 -4.81 3.46
N GLU A 78 -11.68 -4.26 2.65
CA GLU A 78 -11.71 -4.47 1.19
C GLU A 78 -10.85 -3.47 0.41
N MET A 79 -10.46 -2.37 1.05
CA MET A 79 -9.74 -1.27 0.42
C MET A 79 -8.35 -1.71 -0.06
N THR A 80 -8.04 -1.43 -1.31
CA THR A 80 -6.72 -1.64 -1.90
C THR A 80 -5.82 -0.42 -1.72
N GLY A 81 -4.53 -0.57 -2.04
CA GLY A 81 -3.60 0.57 -2.11
C GLY A 81 -4.04 1.64 -3.10
N GLY A 82 -4.66 1.24 -4.23
CA GLY A 82 -5.23 2.17 -5.21
C GLY A 82 -6.43 2.93 -4.66
N ASP A 83 -7.35 2.25 -4.00
CA ASP A 83 -8.55 2.89 -3.42
C ASP A 83 -8.16 3.90 -2.34
N LEU A 84 -7.24 3.53 -1.44
CA LEU A 84 -6.74 4.44 -0.42
C LEU A 84 -5.98 5.63 -1.01
N HIS A 85 -5.18 5.40 -2.08
CA HIS A 85 -4.51 6.48 -2.79
C HIS A 85 -5.50 7.51 -3.35
N ASP A 86 -6.58 7.05 -3.99
CA ASP A 86 -7.58 7.93 -4.60
C ASP A 86 -8.35 8.72 -3.53
N GLU A 87 -8.73 8.08 -2.43
CA GLU A 87 -9.36 8.74 -1.28
C GLU A 87 -8.42 9.79 -0.68
N LEU A 88 -7.18 9.43 -0.38
CA LEU A 88 -6.20 10.34 0.22
C LEU A 88 -5.82 11.48 -0.73
N SER A 89 -5.87 11.28 -2.05
CA SER A 89 -5.66 12.35 -3.03
C SER A 89 -6.75 13.43 -2.92
N ALA A 90 -8.02 13.03 -2.80
CA ALA A 90 -9.14 13.95 -2.63
C ALA A 90 -9.07 14.68 -1.28
N VAL A 91 -8.89 13.94 -0.18
CA VAL A 91 -8.73 14.49 1.19
C VAL A 91 -7.54 15.46 1.25
N GLY A 92 -6.41 15.08 0.65
CA GLY A 92 -5.19 15.89 0.66
C GLY A 92 -5.33 17.22 -0.08
N ALA A 93 -6.03 17.22 -1.20
CA ALA A 93 -6.29 18.44 -1.96
C ALA A 93 -7.15 19.43 -1.14
N ASP A 94 -8.22 18.96 -0.54
CA ASP A 94 -9.10 19.78 0.30
C ASP A 94 -8.40 20.29 1.56
N LEU A 95 -7.68 19.41 2.26
CA LEU A 95 -6.94 19.75 3.46
C LEU A 95 -5.85 20.79 3.17
N LEU A 96 -5.11 20.63 2.06
CA LEU A 96 -4.11 21.60 1.63
C LEU A 96 -4.71 22.99 1.44
N VAL A 97 -5.82 23.10 0.69
CA VAL A 97 -6.47 24.41 0.44
C VAL A 97 -6.94 25.05 1.76
N ARG A 98 -7.54 24.25 2.67
CA ARG A 98 -7.96 24.75 3.99
C ARG A 98 -6.77 25.22 4.82
N THR A 99 -5.69 24.47 4.82
CA THR A 99 -4.45 24.80 5.54
C THR A 99 -3.83 26.09 5.01
N LEU A 100 -3.72 26.24 3.69
CA LEU A 100 -3.14 27.43 3.08
C LEU A 100 -3.94 28.72 3.39
N ARG A 101 -5.27 28.63 3.45
CA ARG A 101 -6.13 29.78 3.81
C ARG A 101 -5.91 30.28 5.25
N GLN A 102 -5.43 29.41 6.13
CA GLN A 102 -5.23 29.69 7.56
C GLN A 102 -3.75 29.71 7.95
N LEU A 103 -2.84 29.62 6.99
CA LEU A 103 -1.42 29.35 7.23
C LEU A 103 -0.78 30.31 8.24
N ASP A 104 -1.09 31.60 8.15
CA ASP A 104 -0.51 32.61 9.03
C ASP A 104 -1.04 32.52 10.49
N ASN A 105 -2.10 31.73 10.74
CA ASN A 105 -2.70 31.51 12.06
C ASN A 105 -2.40 30.12 12.62
N ILE A 106 -1.76 29.24 11.86
CA ILE A 106 -1.45 27.87 12.31
C ILE A 106 -0.21 27.90 13.20
N VAL A 107 -0.30 27.25 14.36
CA VAL A 107 0.84 26.92 15.19
C VAL A 107 1.32 25.54 14.79
N PRO A 108 2.50 25.40 14.15
CA PRO A 108 3.02 24.11 13.74
C PRO A 108 3.28 23.21 14.96
N THR A 109 2.96 21.93 14.84
CA THR A 109 3.14 20.93 15.89
C THR A 109 4.36 20.07 15.58
N LYS A 110 5.29 19.98 16.51
CA LYS A 110 6.45 19.08 16.39
C LYS A 110 6.00 17.63 16.42
N GLN A 111 6.64 16.82 15.60
CA GLN A 111 6.42 15.38 15.62
C GLN A 111 7.04 14.75 16.87
N ASP A 112 6.35 13.76 17.46
CA ASP A 112 6.89 12.97 18.56
C ASP A 112 7.84 11.90 18.00
N GLU A 113 9.14 12.06 18.21
CA GLU A 113 10.18 11.15 17.71
C GLU A 113 10.05 9.72 18.27
N SER A 114 9.39 9.54 19.42
CA SER A 114 9.17 8.21 20.00
C SER A 114 8.13 7.36 19.23
N LEU A 115 7.28 8.00 18.40
CA LEU A 115 6.22 7.37 17.63
C LEU A 115 6.57 7.20 16.14
N VAL A 116 7.78 7.59 15.74
CA VAL A 116 8.21 7.53 14.35
C VAL A 116 8.28 6.09 13.86
N THR A 117 7.69 5.85 12.69
CA THR A 117 7.89 4.64 11.90
C THR A 117 8.20 5.02 10.46
N TYR A 118 8.83 4.10 9.72
CA TYR A 118 9.27 4.36 8.35
C TYR A 118 8.51 3.50 7.34
N ALA A 119 8.18 4.13 6.22
CA ALA A 119 7.55 3.51 5.05
C ALA A 119 8.58 3.40 3.93
N GLU A 120 9.39 2.35 3.98
CA GLU A 120 10.41 2.10 2.98
C GLU A 120 9.80 1.93 1.58
N LYS A 121 10.56 2.34 0.56
CA LYS A 121 10.20 2.14 -0.84
C LYS A 121 9.96 0.66 -1.11
N LEU A 122 8.90 0.36 -1.89
CA LEU A 122 8.59 -1.01 -2.27
C LEU A 122 9.66 -1.59 -3.19
N ASP A 123 10.16 -2.78 -2.86
CA ASP A 123 11.07 -3.53 -3.71
C ASP A 123 10.28 -4.54 -4.57
N LYS A 124 10.76 -4.77 -5.79
CA LYS A 124 10.18 -5.79 -6.68
C LYS A 124 10.33 -7.21 -6.12
N ALA A 125 11.38 -7.46 -5.35
CA ALA A 125 11.63 -8.76 -4.73
C ALA A 125 10.54 -9.11 -3.70
N GLU A 126 10.06 -8.13 -2.92
CA GLU A 126 9.02 -8.35 -1.93
C GLU A 126 7.62 -8.59 -2.53
N CYS A 127 7.42 -8.34 -3.83
CA CYS A 127 6.15 -8.60 -4.50
C CYS A 127 5.85 -10.10 -4.68
N ARG A 128 6.84 -10.99 -4.53
CA ARG A 128 6.61 -12.43 -4.56
C ARG A 128 5.85 -12.87 -3.30
N LEU A 129 4.77 -13.63 -3.49
CA LEU A 129 4.03 -14.21 -2.39
C LEU A 129 4.82 -15.37 -1.77
N ASP A 130 4.99 -15.34 -0.45
CA ASP A 130 5.54 -16.42 0.36
C ASP A 130 4.40 -17.04 1.18
N PHE A 131 3.86 -18.14 0.71
CA PHE A 131 2.71 -18.81 1.34
C PHE A 131 3.04 -19.47 2.69
N ALA A 132 4.31 -19.58 3.07
CA ALA A 132 4.71 -20.06 4.40
C ALA A 132 4.52 -19.00 5.49
N GLY A 133 4.26 -17.74 5.11
CA GLY A 133 3.94 -16.65 6.02
C GLY A 133 2.51 -16.69 6.56
N ASN A 134 2.20 -15.73 7.43
CA ASN A 134 0.83 -15.57 7.96
C ASN A 134 -0.16 -15.23 6.85
N THR A 135 -1.24 -16.01 6.72
CA THR A 135 -2.22 -15.88 5.63
C THR A 135 -2.95 -14.54 5.65
N ASN A 136 -3.22 -13.96 6.84
CA ASN A 136 -3.85 -12.63 6.93
C ASN A 136 -2.88 -11.55 6.41
N ALA A 137 -1.61 -11.62 6.80
CA ALA A 137 -0.59 -10.69 6.31
C ALA A 137 -0.39 -10.79 4.79
N LEU A 138 -0.50 -11.99 4.21
CA LEU A 138 -0.47 -12.16 2.75
C LEU A 138 -1.68 -11.50 2.07
N ALA A 139 -2.87 -11.63 2.64
CA ALA A 139 -4.07 -10.97 2.11
C ALA A 139 -3.93 -9.44 2.19
N ASP A 140 -3.45 -8.91 3.32
CA ASP A 140 -3.16 -7.48 3.49
C ASP A 140 -2.10 -7.01 2.48
N LYS A 141 -1.05 -7.79 2.24
CA LYS A 141 -0.03 -7.48 1.24
C LYS A 141 -0.58 -7.46 -0.19
N ILE A 142 -1.42 -8.42 -0.55
CA ILE A 142 -2.06 -8.46 -1.87
C ILE A 142 -2.86 -7.17 -2.12
N ARG A 143 -3.72 -6.78 -1.18
CA ARG A 143 -4.52 -5.56 -1.33
C ARG A 143 -3.69 -4.28 -1.21
N ALA A 144 -2.66 -4.26 -0.36
CA ALA A 144 -1.75 -3.11 -0.21
C ALA A 144 -1.02 -2.79 -1.52
N PHE A 145 -0.57 -3.83 -2.24
CA PHE A 145 0.21 -3.68 -3.47
C PHE A 145 -0.66 -3.60 -4.75
N SER A 146 -1.98 -3.70 -4.62
CA SER A 146 -2.92 -3.57 -5.75
C SER A 146 -3.29 -2.08 -5.97
N PRO A 147 -3.32 -1.58 -7.20
CA PRO A 147 -2.99 -2.27 -8.46
C PRO A 147 -1.49 -2.28 -8.80
N TYR A 148 -0.65 -1.54 -8.07
CA TYR A 148 0.78 -1.43 -8.34
C TYR A 148 1.58 -1.47 -7.04
N PRO A 149 2.72 -2.22 -7.02
CA PRO A 149 3.34 -2.99 -8.13
C PRO A 149 2.64 -4.32 -8.45
N ALA A 150 1.65 -4.73 -7.68
CA ALA A 150 0.98 -6.00 -7.58
C ALA A 150 1.89 -7.13 -7.04
N THR A 151 1.32 -7.99 -6.20
CA THR A 151 1.99 -9.22 -5.79
C THR A 151 1.94 -10.28 -6.89
N TYR A 152 2.75 -11.33 -6.79
CA TYR A 152 2.73 -12.42 -7.75
C TYR A 152 3.17 -13.76 -7.16
N PHE A 153 2.77 -14.84 -7.82
CA PHE A 153 3.37 -16.16 -7.69
C PHE A 153 3.83 -16.68 -9.05
N THR A 154 4.60 -17.77 -9.05
CA THR A 154 5.06 -18.43 -10.29
C THR A 154 4.46 -19.84 -10.36
N TYR A 155 3.82 -20.17 -11.45
CA TYR A 155 3.27 -21.50 -11.73
C TYR A 155 3.83 -22.01 -13.04
N LYS A 156 4.48 -23.17 -13.01
CA LYS A 156 5.14 -23.80 -14.19
C LYS A 156 6.03 -22.84 -14.99
N GLY A 157 6.78 -21.98 -14.27
CA GLY A 157 7.71 -21.01 -14.87
C GLY A 157 7.05 -19.72 -15.36
N GLU A 158 5.74 -19.60 -15.34
CA GLU A 158 5.00 -18.42 -15.75
C GLU A 158 4.56 -17.59 -14.52
N ARG A 159 4.64 -16.27 -14.63
CA ARG A 159 4.26 -15.34 -13.54
C ARG A 159 2.76 -15.02 -13.62
N PHE A 160 2.11 -15.10 -12.46
CA PHE A 160 0.73 -14.68 -12.25
C PHE A 160 0.71 -13.57 -11.20
N LYS A 161 0.36 -12.34 -11.61
CA LYS A 161 0.13 -11.24 -10.67
C LYS A 161 -1.23 -11.40 -10.01
N VAL A 162 -1.30 -11.10 -8.71
CA VAL A 162 -2.53 -11.18 -7.90
C VAL A 162 -2.94 -9.78 -7.49
N TYR A 163 -4.18 -9.43 -7.78
CA TYR A 163 -4.76 -8.12 -7.49
C TYR A 163 -5.81 -8.15 -6.38
N ARG A 164 -6.50 -9.28 -6.25
CA ARG A 164 -7.50 -9.47 -5.20
C ARG A 164 -7.57 -10.94 -4.79
N ALA A 165 -7.63 -11.13 -3.47
CA ALA A 165 -7.83 -12.43 -2.86
C ALA A 165 -8.63 -12.27 -1.57
N GLN A 166 -9.40 -13.29 -1.22
CA GLN A 166 -10.08 -13.40 0.06
C GLN A 166 -9.52 -14.57 0.87
N ILE A 167 -9.57 -14.43 2.17
CA ILE A 167 -9.23 -15.52 3.08
C ILE A 167 -10.43 -16.45 3.18
N CYS A 168 -10.16 -17.73 3.05
CA CYS A 168 -11.14 -18.78 3.25
C CYS A 168 -10.53 -19.93 4.06
N ASP A 169 -11.35 -20.87 4.49
CA ASP A 169 -10.86 -22.12 5.11
C ASP A 169 -10.30 -23.03 4.01
N GLY A 170 -9.16 -23.67 4.33
CA GLY A 170 -8.55 -24.61 3.38
C GLY A 170 -7.36 -25.32 4.04
N GLN A 171 -7.26 -26.62 3.78
CA GLN A 171 -6.19 -27.46 4.30
C GLN A 171 -5.28 -27.94 3.18
N GLY A 172 -3.99 -27.82 3.40
CA GLY A 172 -2.93 -28.22 2.48
C GLY A 172 -1.57 -27.73 3.00
N ALA A 173 -0.51 -28.11 2.31
CA ALA A 173 0.80 -27.52 2.56
C ALA A 173 0.80 -26.04 2.12
N PRO A 174 1.52 -25.14 2.83
CA PRO A 174 1.61 -23.74 2.39
C PRO A 174 2.05 -23.64 0.93
N GLY A 175 1.28 -22.89 0.11
CA GLY A 175 1.49 -22.77 -1.35
C GLY A 175 0.85 -23.88 -2.19
N GLU A 176 0.25 -24.90 -1.59
CA GLU A 176 -0.43 -25.96 -2.34
C GLU A 176 -1.72 -25.42 -3.00
N ILE A 177 -1.87 -25.68 -4.28
CA ILE A 177 -3.12 -25.41 -4.99
C ILE A 177 -4.14 -26.48 -4.58
N ILE A 178 -5.11 -26.10 -3.75
CA ILE A 178 -6.16 -27.02 -3.26
C ILE A 178 -7.40 -27.04 -4.16
N GLU A 179 -7.60 -25.99 -4.94
CA GLU A 179 -8.61 -25.92 -6.01
C GLU A 179 -8.05 -25.10 -7.18
N GLY A 180 -8.25 -25.55 -8.41
CA GLY A 180 -7.70 -24.89 -9.61
C GLY A 180 -8.55 -25.01 -10.88
N GLU A 181 -9.81 -25.50 -10.76
CA GLU A 181 -10.73 -25.65 -11.90
C GLU A 181 -11.92 -24.68 -11.84
N LYS A 182 -12.62 -24.61 -10.71
CA LYS A 182 -13.80 -23.76 -10.51
C LYS A 182 -13.44 -22.45 -9.80
N ALA A 183 -12.43 -22.50 -8.97
CA ALA A 183 -11.82 -21.37 -8.27
C ALA A 183 -10.31 -21.59 -8.25
N LEU A 184 -9.52 -20.59 -7.92
CA LEU A 184 -8.11 -20.75 -7.60
C LEU A 184 -7.96 -20.54 -6.11
N THR A 185 -7.75 -21.62 -5.37
CA THR A 185 -7.56 -21.58 -3.93
C THR A 185 -6.18 -22.16 -3.58
N ILE A 186 -5.39 -21.38 -2.88
CA ILE A 186 -4.00 -21.71 -2.51
C ILE A 186 -3.93 -21.80 -0.99
N ALA A 187 -3.48 -22.93 -0.48
CA ALA A 187 -3.32 -23.15 0.96
C ALA A 187 -2.29 -22.18 1.55
N GLY A 188 -2.63 -21.61 2.67
CA GLY A 188 -1.74 -20.84 3.53
C GLY A 188 -1.41 -21.59 4.81
N CYS A 189 -1.23 -20.84 5.90
CA CYS A 189 -0.97 -21.39 7.22
C CYS A 189 -2.24 -21.48 8.06
N GLU A 190 -2.18 -22.27 9.15
CA GLU A 190 -3.22 -22.36 10.21
C GLU A 190 -4.62 -22.77 9.71
N GLY A 191 -4.69 -23.64 8.69
CA GLY A 191 -5.97 -24.10 8.14
C GLY A 191 -6.70 -23.06 7.32
N LYS A 192 -6.03 -21.98 6.93
CA LYS A 192 -6.53 -20.93 6.06
C LYS A 192 -5.96 -21.05 4.66
N ALA A 193 -6.66 -20.48 3.69
CA ALA A 193 -6.24 -20.41 2.31
C ALA A 193 -6.58 -19.04 1.71
N LEU A 194 -5.99 -18.73 0.58
CA LEU A 194 -6.30 -17.57 -0.25
C LEU A 194 -7.11 -18.00 -1.46
N CYS A 195 -8.35 -17.53 -1.54
CA CYS A 195 -9.19 -17.64 -2.73
C CYS A 195 -8.86 -16.45 -3.64
N ILE A 196 -8.19 -16.71 -4.76
CA ILE A 196 -7.74 -15.67 -5.70
C ILE A 196 -8.90 -15.27 -6.59
N GLU A 197 -9.31 -14.00 -6.50
CA GLU A 197 -10.47 -13.49 -7.23
C GLU A 197 -10.09 -12.78 -8.53
N ARG A 198 -8.97 -12.02 -8.52
CA ARG A 198 -8.51 -11.28 -9.69
C ARG A 198 -7.01 -11.43 -9.86
N LEU A 199 -6.60 -11.81 -11.06
CA LEU A 199 -5.20 -12.05 -11.39
C LEU A 199 -4.87 -11.64 -12.82
N GLN A 200 -3.58 -11.63 -13.12
CA GLN A 200 -3.05 -11.36 -14.46
C GLN A 200 -2.01 -12.42 -14.82
N ARG A 201 -2.26 -13.16 -15.85
CA ARG A 201 -1.27 -14.03 -16.47
C ARG A 201 -0.25 -13.19 -17.23
N GLU A 202 1.02 -13.61 -17.21
CA GLU A 202 2.09 -12.90 -17.91
C GLU A 202 1.74 -12.61 -19.38
N GLY A 203 1.98 -11.37 -19.83
CA GLY A 203 1.65 -10.93 -21.19
C GLY A 203 0.16 -10.78 -21.51
N LYS A 204 -0.74 -10.91 -20.52
CA LYS A 204 -2.19 -10.73 -20.68
C LYS A 204 -2.71 -9.55 -19.85
N GLN A 205 -3.98 -9.21 -20.03
CA GLN A 205 -4.66 -8.21 -19.19
C GLN A 205 -5.15 -8.85 -17.88
N PRO A 206 -5.26 -8.04 -16.79
CA PRO A 206 -5.91 -8.48 -15.56
C PRO A 206 -7.35 -8.89 -15.81
N MET A 207 -7.79 -10.01 -15.19
CA MET A 207 -9.15 -10.52 -15.31
C MET A 207 -9.61 -11.21 -14.03
N GLU A 208 -10.90 -11.41 -13.90
CA GLU A 208 -11.44 -12.23 -12.83
C GLU A 208 -10.98 -13.68 -13.01
N THR A 209 -10.64 -14.34 -11.90
CA THR A 209 -10.10 -15.71 -11.91
C THR A 209 -11.07 -16.67 -12.58
N ALA A 210 -12.39 -16.52 -12.38
CA ALA A 210 -13.40 -17.33 -13.02
C ALA A 210 -13.33 -17.27 -14.56
N GLU A 211 -12.97 -16.11 -15.13
CA GLU A 211 -12.80 -15.96 -16.59
C GLU A 211 -11.54 -16.67 -17.08
N LEU A 212 -10.43 -16.54 -16.33
CA LEU A 212 -9.20 -17.26 -16.69
C LEU A 212 -9.43 -18.77 -16.70
N LEU A 213 -10.15 -19.30 -15.71
CA LEU A 213 -10.36 -20.75 -15.53
C LEU A 213 -11.24 -21.39 -16.62
N LYS A 214 -11.96 -20.60 -17.43
CA LYS A 214 -12.67 -21.13 -18.62
C LYS A 214 -11.71 -21.70 -19.67
N GLY A 215 -10.48 -21.22 -19.73
CA GLY A 215 -9.47 -21.63 -20.72
C GLY A 215 -8.13 -22.04 -20.14
N PHE A 216 -7.98 -22.00 -18.83
CA PHE A 216 -6.73 -22.34 -18.13
C PHE A 216 -7.05 -23.07 -16.83
N ARG A 217 -6.26 -24.09 -16.48
CA ARG A 217 -6.44 -24.85 -15.24
C ARG A 217 -5.15 -24.89 -14.45
N PHE A 218 -5.26 -24.75 -13.15
CA PHE A 218 -4.17 -25.00 -12.22
C PHE A 218 -4.30 -26.43 -11.68
N GLU A 219 -3.22 -27.17 -11.69
CA GLU A 219 -3.21 -28.54 -11.20
C GLU A 219 -3.27 -28.55 -9.67
N LYS A 220 -4.27 -29.23 -9.13
CA LYS A 220 -4.39 -29.46 -7.69
C LYS A 220 -3.21 -30.27 -7.17
N GLY A 221 -2.71 -29.93 -5.96
CA GLY A 221 -1.58 -30.56 -5.33
C GLY A 221 -0.21 -30.00 -5.73
N VAL A 222 -0.14 -29.08 -6.71
CA VAL A 222 1.10 -28.37 -7.03
C VAL A 222 1.39 -27.33 -5.93
N ILE A 223 2.63 -27.28 -5.46
CA ILE A 223 3.13 -26.27 -4.51
C ILE A 223 3.85 -25.16 -5.29
N LEU A 224 3.52 -23.89 -4.98
CA LEU A 224 4.01 -22.66 -5.63
C LEU A 224 5.30 -22.10 -5.01
#